data_ac678758d9221fa7e641ff274f357f6b
#
_entry.id   ac678758d9221fa7e641ff274f357f6b
#
_cell.length_a   1.000
_cell.length_b   1.000
_cell.length_c   1.000
_cell.angle_alpha   90.00
_cell.angle_beta   90.00
_cell.angle_gamma   90.00
#
_symmetry.space_group_name_H-M   'P 1'
#
loop_
_entity.id
_entity.type
_entity.pdbx_description
1 polymer ?
#
loop_
_entity_poly.entity_id
_entity_poly.type
_entity_poly.pdbx_seq_one_letter_code
_entity_poly.pdbx_strand_id
1 'polypeptide(L)'
;HRMSVYSQKILTETAADTGVQYEQNSKGLLYLYRNPEVLAAGSEHVSLLQEAGQELEIVGKERALEIIPELADSQDQLAGGVFSPTDESGDSRIFTEQLMEVCRSMGGTFESGVSIEQLDASGTEIKRVVTNRGVFSADRYVLSLGAWSPLLAQKSLGVRLSVYPVKGYSITIPVEKGHTPPRTGGLHEEDLLGFSPMGDHFRVSSVSEFCGYDLGHTPEDFEHILKTAKRLFPNAGNYDKVEFWSGLRPMTPEGTPILGTGRHSNLFYNTGHGHLGWTMSCGTARITADLIAGKTPEISTELMGVR
;
A
#
# COMPACT_ATOMS: atom_id res chain seq x y z
N HIS A 1 -8.56 9.93 -5.74
CA HIS A 1 -9.88 9.34 -5.55
C HIS A 1 -10.28 8.41 -6.70
N ARG A 2 -10.50 8.87 -7.97
CA ARG A 2 -10.91 8.01 -9.10
C ARG A 2 -10.06 6.74 -9.26
N MET A 3 -8.73 6.85 -9.12
CA MET A 3 -7.82 5.71 -9.19
C MET A 3 -8.06 4.70 -8.06
N SER A 4 -8.30 5.17 -6.83
CA SER A 4 -8.54 4.30 -5.68
C SER A 4 -9.84 3.50 -5.85
N VAL A 5 -10.93 4.17 -6.23
CA VAL A 5 -12.23 3.51 -6.50
C VAL A 5 -12.13 2.50 -7.64
N TYR A 6 -11.48 2.89 -8.74
CA TYR A 6 -11.22 1.99 -9.86
C TYR A 6 -10.40 0.78 -9.43
N SER A 7 -9.33 1.01 -8.67
CA SER A 7 -8.46 -0.06 -8.19
C SER A 7 -9.17 -1.04 -7.25
N GLN A 8 -10.04 -0.55 -6.37
CA GLN A 8 -10.85 -1.40 -5.48
C GLN A 8 -11.78 -2.31 -6.30
N LYS A 9 -12.45 -1.76 -7.33
CA LYS A 9 -13.25 -2.56 -8.26
C LYS A 9 -12.40 -3.67 -8.91
N ILE A 10 -11.21 -3.32 -9.43
CA ILE A 10 -10.32 -4.30 -10.08
C ILE A 10 -9.77 -5.33 -9.07
N LEU A 11 -9.50 -4.94 -7.82
CA LEU A 11 -9.11 -5.88 -6.77
C LEU A 11 -10.20 -6.91 -6.51
N THR A 12 -11.45 -6.46 -6.36
CA THR A 12 -12.61 -7.34 -6.14
C THR A 12 -12.82 -8.30 -7.34
N GLU A 13 -12.76 -7.78 -8.57
CA GLU A 13 -12.83 -8.59 -9.80
C GLU A 13 -11.69 -9.62 -9.84
N THR A 14 -10.45 -9.20 -9.57
CA THR A 14 -9.27 -10.08 -9.57
C THR A 14 -9.41 -11.18 -8.53
N ALA A 15 -9.85 -10.87 -7.33
CA ALA A 15 -10.06 -11.86 -6.28
C ALA A 15 -11.16 -12.87 -6.66
N ALA A 16 -12.26 -12.40 -7.24
CA ALA A 16 -13.35 -13.27 -7.71
C ALA A 16 -12.90 -14.21 -8.85
N ASP A 17 -12.16 -13.66 -9.84
CA ASP A 17 -11.72 -14.41 -11.01
C ASP A 17 -10.62 -15.44 -10.69
N THR A 18 -9.76 -15.13 -9.71
CA THR A 18 -8.60 -15.96 -9.39
C THR A 18 -8.78 -16.83 -8.16
N GLY A 19 -9.75 -16.52 -7.30
CA GLY A 19 -9.98 -17.21 -6.04
C GLY A 19 -8.96 -16.91 -4.94
N VAL A 20 -8.08 -15.90 -5.11
CA VAL A 20 -7.09 -15.53 -4.09
C VAL A 20 -7.77 -15.05 -2.80
N GLN A 21 -7.27 -15.54 -1.67
CA GLN A 21 -7.71 -15.15 -0.33
C GLN A 21 -6.59 -14.35 0.33
N TYR A 22 -6.90 -13.20 0.93
CA TYR A 22 -5.89 -12.28 1.46
C TYR A 22 -6.27 -11.64 2.79
N GLU A 23 -6.96 -12.40 3.64
CA GLU A 23 -7.46 -11.92 4.94
C GLU A 23 -8.29 -10.63 4.78
N GLN A 24 -9.14 -10.61 3.73
CA GLN A 24 -9.99 -9.47 3.42
C GLN A 24 -10.91 -9.13 4.58
N ASN A 25 -10.90 -7.87 4.99
CA ASN A 25 -11.83 -7.30 5.96
C ASN A 25 -12.57 -6.13 5.31
N SER A 26 -13.83 -6.35 4.95
CA SER A 26 -14.73 -5.38 4.31
C SER A 26 -15.72 -4.75 5.28
N LYS A 27 -15.36 -4.61 6.56
CA LYS A 27 -16.19 -3.98 7.59
C LYS A 27 -16.02 -2.47 7.67
N GLY A 28 -15.40 -1.86 6.67
CA GLY A 28 -15.06 -0.45 6.64
C GLY A 28 -13.76 -0.12 7.35
N LEU A 29 -13.39 1.16 7.34
CA LEU A 29 -12.26 1.71 8.08
C LEU A 29 -12.72 2.90 8.93
N LEU A 30 -12.16 3.02 10.14
CA LEU A 30 -12.45 4.13 11.06
C LEU A 30 -11.20 4.99 11.26
N TYR A 31 -11.29 6.25 10.87
CA TYR A 31 -10.29 7.28 11.12
C TYR A 31 -10.59 7.92 12.47
N LEU A 32 -9.74 7.67 13.47
CA LEU A 32 -9.94 8.04 14.87
C LEU A 32 -9.30 9.38 15.19
N TYR A 33 -10.01 10.19 15.99
CA TYR A 33 -9.57 11.48 16.49
C TYR A 33 -9.72 11.56 18.01
N ARG A 34 -8.66 12.05 18.67
CA ARG A 34 -8.67 12.34 20.12
C ARG A 34 -9.23 13.72 20.42
N ASN A 35 -8.92 14.68 19.55
CA ASN A 35 -9.26 16.08 19.75
C ASN A 35 -10.50 16.46 18.94
N PRO A 36 -11.56 16.99 19.58
CA PRO A 36 -12.79 17.43 18.88
C PRO A 36 -12.55 18.53 17.85
N GLU A 37 -11.58 19.41 18.09
CA GLU A 37 -11.25 20.52 17.15
C GLU A 37 -10.57 19.96 15.88
N VAL A 38 -9.70 18.96 16.03
CA VAL A 38 -9.04 18.28 14.90
C VAL A 38 -10.06 17.46 14.10
N LEU A 39 -11.00 16.79 14.78
CA LEU A 39 -12.11 16.10 14.11
C LEU A 39 -12.98 17.08 13.33
N ALA A 40 -13.32 18.23 13.91
CA ALA A 40 -14.10 19.25 13.21
C ALA A 40 -13.40 19.77 11.95
N ALA A 41 -12.10 20.08 12.04
CA ALA A 41 -11.29 20.50 10.90
C ALA A 41 -11.17 19.38 9.82
N GLY A 42 -10.96 18.13 10.24
CA GLY A 42 -10.95 16.97 9.34
C GLY A 42 -12.30 16.77 8.63
N SER A 43 -13.38 17.05 9.32
CA SER A 43 -14.75 16.90 8.81
C SER A 43 -15.07 17.89 7.67
N GLU A 44 -14.41 19.03 7.57
CA GLU A 44 -14.58 19.97 6.45
C GLU A 44 -14.22 19.32 5.10
N HIS A 45 -13.25 18.41 5.09
CA HIS A 45 -12.84 17.69 3.88
C HIS A 45 -13.78 16.53 3.51
N VAL A 46 -14.55 16.02 4.48
CA VAL A 46 -15.46 14.89 4.27
C VAL A 46 -16.56 15.26 3.26
N SER A 47 -17.10 16.49 3.31
CA SER A 47 -18.12 16.95 2.36
C SER A 47 -17.65 16.92 0.91
N LEU A 48 -16.39 17.28 0.64
CA LEU A 48 -15.80 17.24 -0.70
C LEU A 48 -15.69 15.81 -1.23
N LEU A 49 -15.34 14.87 -0.36
CA LEU A 49 -15.25 13.46 -0.72
C LEU A 49 -16.63 12.83 -0.93
N GLN A 50 -17.62 13.22 -0.12
CA GLN A 50 -19.02 12.82 -0.30
C GLN A 50 -19.61 13.36 -1.62
N GLU A 51 -19.32 14.60 -1.99
CA GLU A 51 -19.68 15.18 -3.30
C GLU A 51 -19.02 14.42 -4.46
N ALA A 52 -17.84 13.87 -4.23
CA ALA A 52 -17.15 12.99 -5.19
C ALA A 52 -17.67 11.54 -5.20
N GLY A 53 -18.76 11.25 -4.42
CA GLY A 53 -19.41 9.94 -4.39
C GLY A 53 -18.86 8.96 -3.37
N GLN A 54 -18.01 9.39 -2.43
CA GLN A 54 -17.52 8.52 -1.37
C GLN A 54 -18.52 8.46 -0.20
N GLU A 55 -18.84 7.26 0.27
CA GLU A 55 -19.68 7.06 1.45
C GLU A 55 -18.82 7.25 2.71
N LEU A 56 -19.04 8.35 3.43
CA LEU A 56 -18.33 8.68 4.66
C LEU A 56 -19.35 9.11 5.73
N GLU A 57 -19.13 8.71 6.98
CA GLU A 57 -19.94 9.06 8.14
C GLU A 57 -19.05 9.74 9.19
N ILE A 58 -19.40 10.98 9.58
CA ILE A 58 -18.77 11.62 10.73
C ILE A 58 -19.43 11.06 11.98
N VAL A 59 -18.65 10.43 12.85
CA VAL A 59 -19.16 9.70 14.01
C VAL A 59 -18.65 10.31 15.31
N GLY A 60 -19.54 10.43 16.31
CA GLY A 60 -19.15 10.73 17.67
C GLY A 60 -18.56 9.50 18.39
N LYS A 61 -18.15 9.71 19.65
CA LYS A 61 -17.53 8.67 20.48
C LYS A 61 -18.38 7.41 20.60
N GLU A 62 -19.67 7.55 20.86
CA GLU A 62 -20.59 6.42 21.06
C GLU A 62 -20.67 5.55 19.81
N ARG A 63 -20.81 6.18 18.65
CA ARG A 63 -20.84 5.45 17.38
C ARG A 63 -19.51 4.81 17.02
N ALA A 64 -18.40 5.48 17.33
CA ALA A 64 -17.04 4.90 17.14
C ALA A 64 -16.86 3.63 18.00
N LEU A 65 -17.39 3.60 19.24
CA LEU A 65 -17.40 2.41 20.12
C LEU A 65 -18.36 1.30 19.62
N GLU A 66 -19.42 1.63 18.90
CA GLU A 66 -20.24 0.60 18.23
C GLU A 66 -19.51 -0.05 17.07
N ILE A 67 -18.73 0.73 16.28
CA ILE A 67 -17.94 0.25 15.15
C ILE A 67 -16.75 -0.59 15.63
N ILE A 68 -16.01 -0.08 16.63
CA ILE A 68 -14.86 -0.75 17.24
C ILE A 68 -15.05 -0.83 18.77
N PRO A 69 -15.80 -1.80 19.29
CA PRO A 69 -16.06 -1.93 20.73
C PRO A 69 -14.80 -2.09 21.57
N GLU A 70 -13.71 -2.62 20.97
CA GLU A 70 -12.43 -2.83 21.61
C GLU A 70 -11.75 -1.50 22.03
N LEU A 71 -12.20 -0.35 21.49
CA LEU A 71 -11.79 0.97 21.95
C LEU A 71 -12.33 1.34 23.34
N ALA A 72 -13.29 0.59 23.89
CA ALA A 72 -13.77 0.80 25.26
C ALA A 72 -12.66 0.61 26.30
N ASP A 73 -11.66 -0.24 26.00
CA ASP A 73 -10.50 -0.49 26.85
C ASP A 73 -9.34 0.49 26.60
N SER A 74 -9.51 1.40 25.63
CA SER A 74 -8.48 2.39 25.28
C SER A 74 -8.21 3.34 26.44
N GLN A 75 -6.91 3.62 26.65
CA GLN A 75 -6.45 4.62 27.61
C GLN A 75 -6.42 6.04 27.01
N ASP A 76 -6.76 6.17 25.73
CA ASP A 76 -6.81 7.45 25.03
C ASP A 76 -8.16 8.13 25.16
N GLN A 77 -8.14 9.46 25.04
CA GLN A 77 -9.36 10.20 24.79
C GLN A 77 -9.84 9.89 23.37
N LEU A 78 -11.13 9.78 23.20
CA LEU A 78 -11.78 9.57 21.93
C LEU A 78 -12.83 10.65 21.72
N ALA A 79 -12.62 11.52 20.72
CA ALA A 79 -13.61 12.51 20.31
C ALA A 79 -14.65 11.90 19.35
N GLY A 80 -14.21 10.99 18.51
CA GLY A 80 -15.01 10.36 17.47
C GLY A 80 -14.15 9.99 16.27
N GLY A 81 -14.72 10.07 15.07
CA GLY A 81 -13.99 9.71 13.86
C GLY A 81 -14.72 10.01 12.57
N VAL A 82 -14.09 9.58 11.47
CA VAL A 82 -14.72 9.47 10.16
C VAL A 82 -14.75 8.00 9.79
N PHE A 83 -15.92 7.45 9.56
CA PHE A 83 -16.11 6.06 9.17
C PHE A 83 -16.34 5.95 7.66
N SER A 84 -15.57 5.10 7.00
CA SER A 84 -15.75 4.73 5.59
C SER A 84 -16.26 3.29 5.51
N PRO A 85 -17.55 3.06 5.29
CA PRO A 85 -18.14 1.71 5.31
C PRO A 85 -17.71 0.86 4.11
N THR A 86 -17.31 1.50 3.02
CA THR A 86 -16.92 0.84 1.75
C THR A 86 -15.44 0.53 1.64
N ASP A 87 -14.63 1.07 2.56
CA ASP A 87 -13.20 0.77 2.60
C ASP A 87 -12.95 -0.64 3.16
N GLU A 88 -11.82 -1.21 2.75
CA GLU A 88 -11.42 -2.55 3.16
C GLU A 88 -9.92 -2.63 3.47
N SER A 89 -9.55 -3.63 4.23
CA SER A 89 -8.16 -3.99 4.48
C SER A 89 -7.89 -5.44 4.12
N GLY A 90 -6.62 -5.77 3.96
CA GLY A 90 -6.19 -7.12 3.64
C GLY A 90 -4.67 -7.28 3.70
N ASP A 91 -4.20 -8.52 3.72
CA ASP A 91 -2.78 -8.83 3.73
C ASP A 91 -2.20 -8.81 2.31
N SER A 92 -1.45 -7.75 2.02
CA SER A 92 -0.81 -7.55 0.72
C SER A 92 0.26 -8.61 0.39
N ARG A 93 0.89 -9.21 1.42
CA ARG A 93 1.87 -10.28 1.22
C ARG A 93 1.17 -11.56 0.79
N ILE A 94 0.14 -11.99 1.52
CA ILE A 94 -0.64 -13.19 1.17
C ILE A 94 -1.25 -13.01 -0.22
N PHE A 95 -1.84 -11.84 -0.53
CA PHE A 95 -2.35 -11.53 -1.86
C PHE A 95 -1.30 -11.73 -2.95
N THR A 96 -0.11 -11.16 -2.76
CA THR A 96 0.97 -11.24 -3.75
C THR A 96 1.48 -12.66 -3.93
N GLU A 97 1.66 -13.42 -2.83
CA GLU A 97 2.10 -14.81 -2.87
C GLU A 97 1.09 -15.71 -3.59
N GLN A 98 -0.20 -15.58 -3.29
CA GLN A 98 -1.24 -16.36 -3.97
C GLN A 98 -1.40 -15.96 -5.45
N LEU A 99 -1.36 -14.67 -5.76
CA LEU A 99 -1.41 -14.22 -7.15
C LEU A 99 -0.22 -14.72 -7.96
N MET A 100 0.96 -14.83 -7.35
CA MET A 100 2.14 -15.45 -7.96
C MET A 100 1.86 -16.91 -8.34
N GLU A 101 1.22 -17.68 -7.47
CA GLU A 101 0.86 -19.08 -7.77
C GLU A 101 -0.17 -19.18 -8.91
N VAL A 102 -1.15 -18.28 -8.94
CA VAL A 102 -2.08 -18.16 -10.07
C VAL A 102 -1.32 -17.90 -11.36
N CYS A 103 -0.41 -16.94 -11.38
CA CYS A 103 0.40 -16.64 -12.56
C CYS A 103 1.26 -17.84 -12.99
N ARG A 104 1.83 -18.60 -12.04
CA ARG A 104 2.58 -19.84 -12.34
C ARG A 104 1.69 -20.89 -13.00
N SER A 105 0.48 -21.07 -12.50
CA SER A 105 -0.48 -22.02 -13.10
C SER A 105 -0.89 -21.65 -14.52
N MET A 106 -0.78 -20.35 -14.87
CA MET A 106 -1.02 -19.83 -16.22
C MET A 106 0.24 -19.86 -17.11
N GLY A 107 1.36 -20.42 -16.63
CA GLY A 107 2.61 -20.54 -17.39
C GLY A 107 3.60 -19.38 -17.15
N GLY A 108 3.32 -18.50 -16.20
CA GLY A 108 4.26 -17.44 -15.79
C GLY A 108 5.48 -18.02 -15.07
N THR A 109 6.66 -17.43 -15.31
CA THR A 109 7.91 -17.80 -14.62
C THR A 109 8.34 -16.70 -13.66
N PHE A 110 8.91 -17.10 -12.52
CA PHE A 110 9.38 -16.20 -11.47
C PHE A 110 10.81 -16.59 -11.09
N GLU A 111 11.74 -15.68 -11.29
CA GLU A 111 13.17 -15.86 -10.97
C GLU A 111 13.49 -15.11 -9.68
N SER A 112 13.64 -15.84 -8.59
CA SER A 112 13.99 -15.28 -7.27
C SER A 112 15.51 -15.24 -7.07
N GLY A 113 15.97 -14.28 -6.24
CA GLY A 113 17.41 -14.11 -5.96
C GLY A 113 18.20 -13.66 -7.19
N VAL A 114 17.53 -12.92 -8.09
CA VAL A 114 18.14 -12.34 -9.28
C VAL A 114 18.29 -10.84 -9.08
N SER A 115 19.52 -10.33 -9.25
CA SER A 115 19.81 -8.89 -9.25
C SER A 115 19.90 -8.39 -10.68
N ILE A 116 19.08 -7.38 -11.00
CA ILE A 116 19.13 -6.71 -12.30
C ILE A 116 20.29 -5.70 -12.27
N GLU A 117 21.24 -5.87 -13.19
CA GLU A 117 22.44 -5.04 -13.26
C GLU A 117 22.30 -3.90 -14.25
N GLN A 118 21.63 -4.16 -15.39
CA GLN A 118 21.48 -3.21 -16.48
C GLN A 118 20.30 -3.54 -17.39
N LEU A 119 19.73 -2.49 -17.96
CA LEU A 119 18.84 -2.56 -19.13
C LEU A 119 19.64 -2.11 -20.36
N ASP A 120 19.87 -3.02 -21.31
CA ASP A 120 20.53 -2.68 -22.55
C ASP A 120 19.53 -2.15 -23.57
N ALA A 121 19.71 -0.92 -24.00
CA ALA A 121 18.86 -0.26 -24.97
C ALA A 121 19.60 -0.01 -26.30
N SER A 122 18.87 -0.06 -27.40
CA SER A 122 19.35 0.39 -28.72
C SER A 122 18.29 1.27 -29.35
N GLY A 123 18.64 2.53 -29.60
CA GLY A 123 17.67 3.54 -30.07
C GLY A 123 16.56 3.75 -29.04
N THR A 124 15.34 3.49 -29.45
CA THR A 124 14.13 3.66 -28.64
C THR A 124 13.57 2.34 -28.08
N GLU A 125 14.38 1.31 -28.02
CA GLU A 125 13.92 0.00 -27.53
C GLU A 125 14.91 -0.61 -26.54
N ILE A 126 14.38 -1.26 -25.50
CA ILE A 126 15.12 -2.18 -24.66
C ILE A 126 15.32 -3.48 -25.44
N LYS A 127 16.53 -3.98 -25.47
CA LYS A 127 16.89 -5.24 -26.17
C LYS A 127 16.99 -6.41 -25.19
N ARG A 128 17.47 -6.15 -23.97
CA ARG A 128 17.67 -7.19 -22.96
C ARG A 128 17.87 -6.63 -21.56
N VAL A 129 17.66 -7.50 -20.58
CA VAL A 129 17.94 -7.27 -19.16
C VAL A 129 19.17 -8.10 -18.79
N VAL A 130 20.20 -7.45 -18.30
CA VAL A 130 21.43 -8.10 -17.79
C VAL A 130 21.27 -8.30 -16.30
N THR A 131 21.54 -9.50 -15.83
CA THR A 131 21.43 -9.90 -14.42
C THR A 131 22.66 -10.68 -13.96
N ASN A 132 22.79 -10.86 -12.65
CA ASN A 132 23.82 -11.71 -12.05
C ASN A 132 23.68 -13.22 -12.38
N ARG A 133 22.59 -13.62 -13.04
CA ARG A 133 22.33 -15.03 -13.44
C ARG A 133 22.16 -15.22 -14.95
N GLY A 134 22.48 -14.22 -15.73
CA GLY A 134 22.37 -14.28 -17.20
C GLY A 134 21.61 -13.12 -17.81
N VAL A 135 21.25 -13.28 -19.05
CA VAL A 135 20.62 -12.25 -19.85
C VAL A 135 19.23 -12.71 -20.29
N PHE A 136 18.25 -11.84 -20.10
CA PHE A 136 16.86 -12.08 -20.50
C PHE A 136 16.44 -11.12 -21.60
N SER A 137 15.64 -11.58 -22.53
CA SER A 137 15.05 -10.76 -23.60
C SER A 137 13.56 -11.01 -23.69
N ALA A 138 12.80 -9.98 -24.03
CA ALA A 138 11.36 -10.01 -24.23
C ALA A 138 10.92 -8.96 -25.24
N ASP A 139 9.68 -9.04 -25.72
CA ASP A 139 9.08 -8.03 -26.59
C ASP A 139 8.70 -6.76 -25.82
N ARG A 140 8.31 -6.91 -24.56
CA ARG A 140 7.87 -5.83 -23.67
C ARG A 140 8.49 -5.99 -22.29
N TYR A 141 8.77 -4.88 -21.65
CA TYR A 141 9.37 -4.81 -20.32
C TYR A 141 8.53 -3.93 -19.41
N VAL A 142 8.40 -4.31 -18.15
CA VAL A 142 7.73 -3.50 -17.12
C VAL A 142 8.72 -3.23 -15.99
N LEU A 143 8.96 -1.95 -15.70
CA LEU A 143 9.76 -1.52 -14.56
C LEU A 143 8.86 -1.22 -13.38
N SER A 144 8.82 -2.12 -12.39
CA SER A 144 7.99 -2.02 -11.16
C SER A 144 8.79 -2.32 -9.90
N LEU A 145 10.02 -1.77 -9.80
CA LEU A 145 10.95 -2.01 -8.70
C LEU A 145 10.74 -1.06 -7.50
N GLY A 146 9.61 -0.34 -7.43
CA GLY A 146 9.31 0.57 -6.32
C GLY A 146 10.43 1.60 -6.12
N ALA A 147 10.95 1.70 -4.90
CA ALA A 147 12.00 2.65 -4.53
C ALA A 147 13.32 2.47 -5.30
N TRP A 148 13.60 1.27 -5.84
CA TRP A 148 14.82 0.99 -6.62
C TRP A 148 14.69 1.31 -8.11
N SER A 149 13.48 1.62 -8.59
CA SER A 149 13.26 1.99 -10.00
C SER A 149 14.14 3.15 -10.47
N PRO A 150 14.32 4.26 -9.69
CA PRO A 150 15.19 5.35 -10.09
C PRO A 150 16.64 4.95 -10.33
N LEU A 151 17.19 4.08 -9.48
CA LEU A 151 18.58 3.65 -9.57
C LEU A 151 18.86 2.92 -10.88
N LEU A 152 17.99 1.95 -11.21
CA LEU A 152 18.14 1.18 -12.45
C LEU A 152 17.89 2.04 -13.69
N ALA A 153 16.81 2.86 -13.68
CA ALA A 153 16.47 3.75 -14.79
C ALA A 153 17.58 4.77 -15.08
N GLN A 154 18.11 5.42 -14.03
CA GLN A 154 19.19 6.39 -14.18
C GLN A 154 20.49 5.74 -14.65
N LYS A 155 20.89 4.62 -14.02
CA LYS A 155 22.12 3.91 -14.35
C LYS A 155 22.13 3.39 -15.79
N SER A 156 21.03 2.78 -16.22
CA SER A 156 20.96 2.07 -17.50
C SER A 156 20.56 2.95 -18.67
N LEU A 157 19.68 3.92 -18.43
CA LEU A 157 18.98 4.63 -19.49
C LEU A 157 19.15 6.16 -19.42
N GLY A 158 19.77 6.70 -18.37
CA GLY A 158 19.86 8.13 -18.11
C GLY A 158 18.48 8.77 -17.78
N VAL A 159 17.48 7.94 -17.45
CA VAL A 159 16.12 8.42 -17.14
C VAL A 159 16.02 8.71 -15.65
N ARG A 160 15.58 9.93 -15.32
CA ARG A 160 15.31 10.33 -13.93
C ARG A 160 13.85 10.04 -13.60
N LEU A 161 13.64 9.28 -12.54
CA LEU A 161 12.32 9.05 -11.95
C LEU A 161 12.28 9.77 -10.60
N SER A 162 11.31 10.66 -10.41
CA SER A 162 11.13 11.42 -9.16
C SER A 162 10.48 10.54 -8.11
N VAL A 163 11.18 9.49 -7.67
CA VAL A 163 10.75 8.59 -6.60
C VAL A 163 11.80 8.61 -5.50
N TYR A 164 11.39 8.92 -4.29
CA TYR A 164 12.24 8.92 -3.11
C TYR A 164 11.83 7.80 -2.14
N PRO A 165 12.79 7.04 -1.59
CA PRO A 165 12.53 6.02 -0.59
C PRO A 165 12.23 6.68 0.77
N VAL A 166 11.01 6.49 1.27
CA VAL A 166 10.64 6.91 2.62
C VAL A 166 10.42 5.66 3.47
N LYS A 167 11.28 5.45 4.47
CA LYS A 167 11.20 4.28 5.34
C LYS A 167 9.99 4.38 6.26
N GLY A 168 9.24 3.30 6.35
CA GLY A 168 8.14 3.12 7.27
C GLY A 168 8.34 1.89 8.13
N TYR A 169 7.69 1.88 9.27
CA TYR A 169 7.80 0.83 10.28
C TYR A 169 6.45 0.20 10.53
N SER A 170 6.46 -1.09 10.84
CA SER A 170 5.26 -1.79 11.29
C SER A 170 5.61 -2.86 12.31
N ILE A 171 4.63 -3.15 13.17
CA ILE A 171 4.66 -4.28 14.09
C ILE A 171 3.53 -5.24 13.72
N THR A 172 3.82 -6.53 13.87
CA THR A 172 2.82 -7.60 13.76
C THR A 172 2.72 -8.29 15.11
N ILE A 173 1.53 -8.28 15.67
CA ILE A 173 1.22 -8.74 17.04
C ILE A 173 0.40 -10.02 16.91
N PRO A 174 0.88 -11.18 17.39
CA PRO A 174 0.11 -12.42 17.35
C PRO A 174 -1.16 -12.33 18.23
N VAL A 175 -2.28 -12.79 17.66
CA VAL A 175 -3.56 -12.89 18.37
C VAL A 175 -3.74 -14.31 18.87
N GLU A 176 -3.67 -14.50 20.17
CA GLU A 176 -3.83 -15.80 20.84
C GLU A 176 -5.21 -15.88 21.52
N LYS A 177 -5.58 -17.04 22.01
CA LYS A 177 -6.86 -17.24 22.70
C LYS A 177 -6.99 -16.29 23.91
N GLY A 178 -8.06 -15.52 23.93
CA GLY A 178 -8.37 -14.55 24.99
C GLY A 178 -8.03 -13.11 24.63
N HIS A 179 -7.35 -12.86 23.51
CA HIS A 179 -7.16 -11.51 23.00
C HIS A 179 -8.36 -11.04 22.19
N THR A 180 -8.53 -9.73 22.12
CA THR A 180 -9.62 -9.05 21.43
C THR A 180 -9.07 -7.95 20.51
N PRO A 181 -8.56 -8.32 19.31
CA PRO A 181 -8.15 -7.33 18.33
C PRO A 181 -9.36 -6.54 17.81
N PRO A 182 -9.17 -5.30 17.31
CA PRO A 182 -10.26 -4.54 16.73
C PRO A 182 -10.90 -5.30 15.57
N ARG A 183 -12.22 -5.15 15.41
CA ARG A 183 -13.00 -5.87 14.37
C ARG A 183 -12.74 -5.37 12.96
N THR A 184 -12.34 -4.12 12.85
CA THR A 184 -12.07 -3.45 11.60
C THR A 184 -10.78 -2.66 11.69
N GLY A 185 -10.23 -2.31 10.55
CA GLY A 185 -9.04 -1.48 10.47
C GLY A 185 -9.36 0.01 10.66
N GLY A 186 -8.31 0.80 10.72
CA GLY A 186 -8.43 2.25 10.81
C GLY A 186 -7.11 2.97 10.87
N LEU A 187 -7.20 4.26 11.09
CA LEU A 187 -6.08 5.16 11.29
C LEU A 187 -6.33 6.03 12.51
N HIS A 188 -5.36 6.13 13.40
CA HIS A 188 -5.35 7.15 14.45
C HIS A 188 -4.67 8.40 13.91
N GLU A 189 -5.42 9.46 13.67
CA GLU A 189 -4.99 10.60 12.86
C GLU A 189 -3.85 11.38 13.51
N GLU A 190 -3.93 11.67 14.81
CA GLU A 190 -2.90 12.49 15.45
C GLU A 190 -1.55 11.78 15.58
N ASP A 191 -1.53 10.46 15.67
CA ASP A 191 -0.29 9.68 15.72
C ASP A 191 0.09 9.09 14.34
N LEU A 192 -0.73 9.33 13.29
CA LEU A 192 -0.60 8.75 11.96
C LEU A 192 -0.35 7.24 11.99
N LEU A 193 -1.11 6.55 12.86
CA LEU A 193 -0.94 5.14 13.17
C LEU A 193 -2.05 4.33 12.53
N GLY A 194 -1.71 3.63 11.45
CA GLY A 194 -2.62 2.69 10.80
C GLY A 194 -2.65 1.37 11.56
N PHE A 195 -3.83 0.78 11.71
CA PHE A 195 -4.02 -0.52 12.34
C PHE A 195 -4.99 -1.39 11.55
N SER A 196 -4.76 -2.70 11.53
CA SER A 196 -5.61 -3.64 10.81
C SER A 196 -5.57 -5.03 11.46
N PRO A 197 -6.72 -5.67 11.70
CA PRO A 197 -6.77 -7.10 11.97
C PRO A 197 -6.46 -7.88 10.68
N MET A 198 -5.63 -8.93 10.78
CA MET A 198 -5.22 -9.78 9.67
C MET A 198 -5.16 -11.23 10.14
N GLY A 199 -6.25 -11.99 9.98
CA GLY A 199 -6.33 -13.37 10.43
C GLY A 199 -6.05 -13.52 11.93
N ASP A 200 -5.00 -14.25 12.26
CA ASP A 200 -4.51 -14.48 13.63
C ASP A 200 -3.45 -13.44 14.08
N HIS A 201 -3.38 -12.30 13.39
CA HIS A 201 -2.46 -11.21 13.69
C HIS A 201 -3.17 -9.87 13.75
N PHE A 202 -2.61 -8.97 14.52
CA PHE A 202 -2.96 -7.54 14.54
C PHE A 202 -1.76 -6.73 14.07
N ARG A 203 -1.89 -6.02 12.94
CA ARG A 203 -0.82 -5.23 12.35
C ARG A 203 -1.01 -3.76 12.60
N VAL A 204 0.08 -3.11 13.02
CA VAL A 204 0.10 -1.67 13.27
C VAL A 204 1.29 -1.05 12.55
N SER A 205 1.10 0.08 11.91
CA SER A 205 2.13 0.78 11.15
C SER A 205 2.09 2.27 11.39
N SER A 206 3.24 2.90 11.40
CA SER A 206 3.39 4.36 11.52
C SER A 206 4.77 4.78 11.00
N VAL A 207 5.13 6.03 11.26
CA VAL A 207 6.43 6.65 11.02
C VAL A 207 6.76 6.82 9.52
N SER A 208 7.41 7.92 9.23
CA SER A 208 8.00 8.23 7.93
C SER A 208 9.40 8.81 8.17
N GLU A 209 10.43 8.06 7.76
CA GLU A 209 11.83 8.42 7.96
C GLU A 209 12.53 8.64 6.62
N PHE A 210 13.31 9.71 6.53
CA PHE A 210 14.08 10.10 5.35
C PHE A 210 15.55 9.69 5.55
N CYS A 211 15.85 8.41 5.33
CA CYS A 211 17.17 7.81 5.53
C CYS A 211 17.77 7.20 4.24
N GLY A 212 17.23 7.55 3.08
CA GLY A 212 17.64 6.97 1.81
C GLY A 212 17.26 5.50 1.71
N TYR A 213 18.20 4.64 1.32
CA TYR A 213 17.97 3.21 1.10
C TYR A 213 18.31 2.32 2.31
N ASP A 214 18.52 2.92 3.48
CA ASP A 214 18.78 2.16 4.70
C ASP A 214 17.52 1.47 5.21
N LEU A 215 17.56 0.14 5.33
CA LEU A 215 16.52 -0.71 5.90
C LEU A 215 16.83 -1.16 7.33
N GLY A 216 18.00 -0.77 7.86
CA GLY A 216 18.37 -1.11 9.23
C GLY A 216 17.37 -0.53 10.25
N HIS A 217 17.11 -1.27 11.30
CA HIS A 217 16.27 -0.83 12.41
C HIS A 217 16.68 -1.53 13.71
N THR A 218 16.32 -0.92 14.83
CA THR A 218 16.48 -1.44 16.19
C THR A 218 15.12 -1.48 16.88
N PRO A 219 14.94 -2.21 17.98
CA PRO A 219 13.68 -2.22 18.73
C PRO A 219 13.20 -0.83 19.18
N GLU A 220 14.13 0.08 19.45
CA GLU A 220 13.86 1.45 19.90
C GLU A 220 13.10 2.26 18.85
N ASP A 221 13.31 1.98 17.57
CA ASP A 221 12.61 2.65 16.44
C ASP A 221 11.10 2.38 16.46
N PHE A 222 10.67 1.32 17.15
CA PHE A 222 9.26 0.90 17.26
C PHE A 222 8.58 1.31 18.56
N GLU A 223 9.29 1.95 19.50
CA GLU A 223 8.72 2.30 20.81
C GLU A 223 7.45 3.13 20.73
N HIS A 224 7.44 4.12 19.82
CA HIS A 224 6.25 4.96 19.59
C HIS A 224 5.05 4.13 19.14
N ILE A 225 5.25 3.23 18.16
CA ILE A 225 4.20 2.36 17.63
C ILE A 225 3.68 1.42 18.71
N LEU A 226 4.58 0.77 19.45
CA LEU A 226 4.23 -0.14 20.54
C LEU A 226 3.45 0.56 21.64
N LYS A 227 3.91 1.72 22.08
CA LYS A 227 3.26 2.51 23.12
C LYS A 227 1.87 2.94 22.71
N THR A 228 1.72 3.44 21.48
CA THR A 228 0.42 3.90 20.97
C THR A 228 -0.53 2.71 20.74
N ALA A 229 -0.05 1.61 20.17
CA ALA A 229 -0.86 0.40 19.97
C ALA A 229 -1.39 -0.17 21.30
N LYS A 230 -0.53 -0.29 22.32
CA LYS A 230 -0.93 -0.72 23.67
C LYS A 230 -1.92 0.23 24.33
N ARG A 231 -1.79 1.52 24.11
CA ARG A 231 -2.68 2.54 24.66
C ARG A 231 -4.07 2.48 24.01
N LEU A 232 -4.13 2.31 22.69
CA LEU A 232 -5.38 2.21 21.94
C LEU A 232 -6.07 0.85 22.12
N PHE A 233 -5.33 -0.23 22.07
CA PHE A 233 -5.84 -1.60 22.05
C PHE A 233 -5.04 -2.51 23.01
N PRO A 234 -5.15 -2.32 24.32
CA PRO A 234 -4.31 -3.04 25.30
C PRO A 234 -4.47 -4.56 25.24
N ASN A 235 -5.62 -5.05 24.79
CA ASN A 235 -5.96 -6.46 24.72
C ASN A 235 -5.92 -7.06 23.30
N ALA A 236 -5.37 -6.35 22.31
CA ALA A 236 -5.44 -6.77 20.90
C ALA A 236 -4.62 -8.01 20.57
N GLY A 237 -3.57 -8.33 21.33
CA GLY A 237 -2.71 -9.48 21.06
C GLY A 237 -1.57 -9.61 22.05
N ASN A 238 -0.67 -10.56 21.78
CA ASN A 238 0.49 -10.82 22.62
C ASN A 238 1.64 -9.85 22.29
N TYR A 239 1.71 -8.77 23.01
CA TYR A 239 2.73 -7.71 22.83
C TYR A 239 4.16 -8.12 23.23
N ASP A 240 4.35 -9.28 23.85
CA ASP A 240 5.69 -9.80 24.17
C ASP A 240 6.29 -10.61 23.01
N LYS A 241 5.49 -10.93 21.97
CA LYS A 241 5.89 -11.70 20.79
C LYS A 241 5.78 -10.91 19.50
N VAL A 242 6.03 -9.61 19.57
CA VAL A 242 5.89 -8.70 18.43
C VAL A 242 6.99 -8.92 17.41
N GLU A 243 6.60 -8.98 16.13
CA GLU A 243 7.53 -8.97 15.00
C GLU A 243 7.69 -7.54 14.47
N PHE A 244 8.94 -7.12 14.25
CA PHE A 244 9.31 -5.81 13.74
C PHE A 244 9.64 -5.88 12.25
N TRP A 245 9.17 -4.88 11.50
CA TRP A 245 9.46 -4.79 10.08
C TRP A 245 9.61 -3.33 9.63
N SER A 246 10.53 -3.10 8.71
CA SER A 246 10.69 -1.82 8.02
C SER A 246 10.70 -1.99 6.50
N GLY A 247 10.29 -0.96 5.78
CA GLY A 247 10.29 -0.98 4.31
C GLY A 247 10.26 0.42 3.71
N LEU A 248 10.65 0.51 2.43
CA LEU A 248 10.76 1.77 1.71
C LEU A 248 9.52 2.04 0.87
N ARG A 249 8.77 3.08 1.23
CA ARG A 249 7.66 3.59 0.41
C ARG A 249 8.24 4.36 -0.78
N PRO A 250 7.89 4.02 -2.02
CA PRO A 250 8.38 4.72 -3.21
C PRO A 250 7.58 6.02 -3.43
N MET A 251 7.92 7.08 -2.70
CA MET A 251 7.18 8.34 -2.70
C MET A 251 7.51 9.17 -3.92
N THR A 252 6.49 9.67 -4.60
CA THR A 252 6.60 10.72 -5.62
C THR A 252 6.23 12.07 -5.02
N PRO A 253 6.74 13.19 -5.55
CA PRO A 253 6.44 14.53 -5.00
C PRO A 253 4.93 14.86 -4.98
N GLU A 254 4.19 14.37 -5.97
CA GLU A 254 2.77 14.67 -6.17
C GLU A 254 1.85 13.56 -5.61
N GLY A 255 2.42 12.46 -5.07
CA GLY A 255 1.65 11.30 -4.62
C GLY A 255 1.05 10.46 -5.75
N THR A 256 1.28 10.84 -7.02
CA THR A 256 0.78 10.15 -8.19
C THR A 256 1.79 9.11 -8.67
N PRO A 257 1.41 7.85 -8.94
CA PRO A 257 2.33 6.84 -9.45
C PRO A 257 2.80 7.19 -10.88
N ILE A 258 3.95 6.65 -11.25
CA ILE A 258 4.53 6.77 -12.59
C ILE A 258 4.06 5.58 -13.42
N LEU A 259 3.24 5.82 -14.43
CA LEU A 259 2.63 4.82 -15.31
C LEU A 259 2.88 5.14 -16.78
N GLY A 260 2.91 4.11 -17.61
CA GLY A 260 3.00 4.25 -19.07
C GLY A 260 4.41 4.13 -19.60
N THR A 261 4.61 4.59 -20.82
CA THR A 261 5.90 4.54 -21.50
C THR A 261 6.64 5.88 -21.41
N GLY A 262 7.95 5.84 -21.60
CA GLY A 262 8.78 7.02 -21.77
C GLY A 262 9.46 7.00 -23.14
N ARG A 263 10.75 7.34 -23.17
CA ARG A 263 11.56 7.36 -24.40
C ARG A 263 11.65 6.00 -25.12
N HIS A 264 11.54 4.89 -24.38
CA HIS A 264 11.65 3.54 -24.93
C HIS A 264 10.25 2.95 -25.11
N SER A 265 9.88 2.66 -26.37
CA SER A 265 8.52 2.28 -26.76
C SER A 265 8.05 0.93 -26.21
N ASN A 266 8.98 0.06 -25.84
CA ASN A 266 8.70 -1.27 -25.28
C ASN A 266 8.99 -1.39 -23.77
N LEU A 267 9.28 -0.25 -23.10
CA LEU A 267 9.45 -0.19 -21.64
C LEU A 267 8.29 0.56 -21.01
N PHE A 268 7.56 -0.13 -20.17
CA PHE A 268 6.45 0.41 -19.39
C PHE A 268 6.88 0.62 -17.94
N TYR A 269 6.45 1.71 -17.34
CA TYR A 269 6.68 2.02 -15.93
C TYR A 269 5.41 1.76 -15.14
N ASN A 270 5.52 1.13 -13.99
CA ASN A 270 4.46 0.98 -13.01
C ASN A 270 5.09 1.02 -11.60
N THR A 271 5.34 2.23 -11.09
CA THR A 271 6.12 2.44 -9.87
C THR A 271 5.73 3.76 -9.18
N GLY A 272 6.28 4.03 -7.99
CA GLY A 272 6.07 5.31 -7.33
C GLY A 272 4.72 5.46 -6.63
N HIS A 273 4.14 4.38 -6.12
CA HIS A 273 2.82 4.36 -5.48
C HIS A 273 2.78 4.94 -4.05
N GLY A 274 3.91 5.30 -3.50
CA GLY A 274 4.01 5.88 -2.16
C GLY A 274 3.43 4.98 -1.07
N HIS A 275 2.66 5.58 -0.18
CA HIS A 275 1.93 4.88 0.88
C HIS A 275 0.59 4.28 0.43
N LEU A 276 0.14 4.58 -0.79
CA LEU A 276 -1.12 4.08 -1.36
C LEU A 276 -0.92 2.88 -2.30
N GLY A 277 0.22 2.18 -2.18
CA GLY A 277 0.56 1.06 -3.07
C GLY A 277 -0.49 -0.04 -3.07
N TRP A 278 -0.98 -0.47 -1.90
CA TRP A 278 -2.07 -1.44 -1.80
C TRP A 278 -3.34 -0.92 -2.48
N THR A 279 -3.76 0.30 -2.12
CA THR A 279 -4.98 0.93 -2.63
C THR A 279 -4.99 1.05 -4.17
N MET A 280 -3.83 1.28 -4.80
CA MET A 280 -3.76 1.56 -6.24
C MET A 280 -3.25 0.38 -7.09
N SER A 281 -2.75 -0.70 -6.49
CA SER A 281 -2.01 -1.76 -7.19
C SER A 281 -2.79 -2.42 -8.33
N CYS A 282 -4.00 -2.87 -8.07
CA CYS A 282 -4.81 -3.58 -9.07
C CYS A 282 -5.24 -2.67 -10.21
N GLY A 283 -5.61 -1.42 -9.92
CA GLY A 283 -5.96 -0.42 -10.94
C GLY A 283 -4.79 -0.08 -11.84
N THR A 284 -3.61 0.18 -11.26
CA THR A 284 -2.41 0.50 -12.04
C THR A 284 -1.89 -0.70 -12.83
N ALA A 285 -2.04 -1.92 -12.30
CA ALA A 285 -1.72 -3.15 -13.02
C ALA A 285 -2.63 -3.34 -14.24
N ARG A 286 -3.95 -3.13 -14.11
CA ARG A 286 -4.91 -3.19 -15.23
C ARG A 286 -4.57 -2.14 -16.29
N ILE A 287 -4.31 -0.90 -15.89
CA ILE A 287 -3.89 0.16 -16.81
C ILE A 287 -2.61 -0.24 -17.57
N THR A 288 -1.60 -0.76 -16.85
CA THR A 288 -0.35 -1.21 -17.48
C THR A 288 -0.60 -2.35 -18.46
N ALA A 289 -1.45 -3.31 -18.13
CA ALA A 289 -1.82 -4.40 -19.01
C ALA A 289 -2.55 -3.91 -20.28
N ASP A 290 -3.47 -2.96 -20.14
CA ASP A 290 -4.17 -2.35 -21.27
C ASP A 290 -3.20 -1.62 -22.20
N LEU A 291 -2.27 -0.83 -21.65
CA LEU A 291 -1.24 -0.14 -22.44
C LEU A 291 -0.34 -1.13 -23.20
N ILE A 292 0.09 -2.22 -22.55
CA ILE A 292 0.89 -3.28 -23.19
C ILE A 292 0.11 -3.94 -24.34
N ALA A 293 -1.19 -4.14 -24.15
CA ALA A 293 -2.09 -4.71 -25.15
C ALA A 293 -2.52 -3.71 -26.25
N GLY A 294 -2.05 -2.47 -26.20
CA GLY A 294 -2.45 -1.41 -27.14
C GLY A 294 -3.90 -0.94 -26.98
N LYS A 295 -4.50 -1.16 -25.82
CA LYS A 295 -5.85 -0.71 -25.48
C LYS A 295 -5.80 0.66 -24.80
N THR A 296 -6.89 1.41 -24.90
CA THR A 296 -7.08 2.66 -24.14
C THR A 296 -7.52 2.31 -22.71
N PRO A 297 -6.75 2.70 -21.67
CA PRO A 297 -7.16 2.48 -20.29
C PRO A 297 -8.42 3.27 -19.91
N GLU A 298 -9.21 2.75 -18.97
CA GLU A 298 -10.39 3.43 -18.42
C GLU A 298 -10.02 4.74 -17.68
N ILE A 299 -8.85 4.77 -17.04
CA ILE A 299 -8.32 5.96 -16.39
C ILE A 299 -7.19 6.56 -17.23
N SER A 300 -7.28 7.86 -17.55
CA SER A 300 -6.23 8.57 -18.28
C SER A 300 -4.90 8.59 -17.50
N THR A 301 -3.81 8.36 -18.23
CA THR A 301 -2.45 8.37 -17.69
C THR A 301 -1.65 9.63 -18.06
N GLU A 302 -2.28 10.65 -18.64
CA GLU A 302 -1.58 11.85 -19.17
C GLU A 302 -0.70 12.55 -18.14
N LEU A 303 -1.09 12.57 -16.86
CA LEU A 303 -0.33 13.20 -15.78
C LEU A 303 0.60 12.21 -15.03
N MET A 304 0.62 10.95 -15.42
CA MET A 304 1.33 9.86 -14.74
C MET A 304 2.58 9.39 -15.48
N GLY A 305 2.86 9.94 -16.65
CA GLY A 305 3.98 9.53 -17.50
C GLY A 305 5.35 9.94 -16.97
N VAL A 306 6.40 9.32 -17.49
CA VAL A 306 7.80 9.71 -17.27
C VAL A 306 8.02 11.08 -17.92
N ARG A 307 8.45 12.06 -17.15
CA ARG A 307 8.79 13.44 -17.56
C ARG A 307 10.29 13.63 -17.71
#